data_5c4b6d156e0ea9a6f6d1fe00fbdddd67
#
_entry.id   5c4b6d156e0ea9a6f6d1fe00fbdddd67
#
_cell.length_a   1.000
_cell.length_b   1.000
_cell.length_c   1.000
_cell.angle_alpha   90.00
_cell.angle_beta   90.00
_cell.angle_gamma   90.00
#
_symmetry.space_group_name_H-M   'P 1'
#
loop_
_entity.id
_entity.type
_entity.pdbx_description
1 polymer ?
#
loop_
_entity_poly.entity_id
_entity_poly.type
_entity_poly.pdbx_seq_one_letter_code
_entity_poly.pdbx_strand_id
1 'polypeptide(L)'
;MKSLYPKFEKIIKEINFDIKAKDKTLNILDDNYKFNFSTKDLIKFKNYKKIVIIGMGGSILGSEAIYFFFKKNIKKKIYFLDNLDEKKINEIKRNIKINKTLFLIISKSGNTLETIANTFLLKILKKNAKNIILISEKKN
;
A
#
# COMPACT_ATOMS: atom_id res chain seq x y z
N MET A 1 22.77 -20.45 34.09
CA MET A 1 22.19 -19.91 32.83
C MET A 1 20.97 -20.74 32.47
N LYS A 2 19.74 -20.19 32.60
CA LYS A 2 18.53 -20.86 32.10
C LYS A 2 18.62 -20.88 30.57
N SER A 3 18.52 -22.06 29.98
CA SER A 3 18.58 -22.24 28.52
C SER A 3 17.57 -21.33 27.81
N LEU A 4 18.01 -20.56 26.85
CA LEU A 4 17.16 -19.73 25.97
C LEU A 4 16.36 -20.59 24.97
N TYR A 5 16.78 -21.84 24.79
CA TYR A 5 16.24 -22.78 23.83
C TYR A 5 14.73 -23.04 23.96
N PRO A 6 14.17 -23.31 25.17
CA PRO A 6 12.74 -23.54 25.31
C PRO A 6 11.88 -22.30 24.97
N LYS A 7 12.41 -21.09 25.23
CA LYS A 7 11.71 -19.84 24.87
C LYS A 7 11.68 -19.66 23.35
N PHE A 8 12.79 -19.95 22.68
CA PHE A 8 12.88 -19.88 21.24
C PHE A 8 11.91 -20.86 20.57
N GLU A 9 11.88 -22.13 21.00
CA GLU A 9 10.93 -23.12 20.47
C GLU A 9 9.47 -22.68 20.62
N LYS A 10 9.12 -22.10 21.77
CA LYS A 10 7.78 -21.58 22.00
C LYS A 10 7.43 -20.48 21.00
N ILE A 11 8.32 -19.51 20.79
CA ILE A 11 8.12 -18.41 19.83
C ILE A 11 7.94 -18.96 18.40
N ILE A 12 8.76 -19.91 17.99
CA ILE A 12 8.64 -20.53 16.64
C ILE A 12 7.30 -21.26 16.49
N LYS A 13 6.83 -21.96 17.52
CA LYS A 13 5.50 -22.61 17.49
C LYS A 13 4.37 -21.59 17.36
N GLU A 14 4.44 -20.47 18.10
CA GLU A 14 3.47 -19.39 18.02
C GLU A 14 3.45 -18.73 16.62
N ILE A 15 4.63 -18.42 16.05
CA ILE A 15 4.76 -17.90 14.70
C ILE A 15 4.14 -18.86 13.67
N ASN A 16 4.48 -20.14 13.72
CA ASN A 16 3.95 -21.15 12.80
C ASN A 16 2.44 -21.32 12.92
N PHE A 17 1.91 -21.19 14.14
CA PHE A 17 0.45 -21.16 14.36
C PHE A 17 -0.19 -19.93 13.70
N ASP A 18 0.36 -18.75 13.91
CA ASP A 18 -0.15 -17.50 13.36
C ASP A 18 -0.08 -17.45 11.82
N ILE A 19 0.94 -18.07 11.22
CA ILE A 19 1.03 -18.23 9.76
C ILE A 19 -0.15 -19.04 9.22
N LYS A 20 -0.57 -20.09 9.91
CA LYS A 20 -1.68 -20.97 9.47
C LYS A 20 -3.07 -20.42 9.80
N ALA A 21 -3.16 -19.49 10.73
CA ALA A 21 -4.42 -18.93 11.19
C ALA A 21 -4.90 -17.79 10.26
N LYS A 22 -6.04 -18.00 9.57
CA LYS A 22 -6.56 -17.08 8.54
C LYS A 22 -6.90 -15.66 9.02
N ASP A 23 -7.11 -15.49 10.30
CA ASP A 23 -7.42 -14.22 10.96
C ASP A 23 -6.19 -13.44 11.41
N LYS A 24 -4.99 -14.01 11.26
CA LYS A 24 -3.74 -13.43 11.72
C LYS A 24 -2.97 -12.73 10.60
N THR A 25 -2.24 -11.68 10.96
CA THR A 25 -1.44 -10.89 10.02
C THR A 25 -0.35 -11.74 9.34
N LEU A 26 0.24 -12.70 10.05
CA LEU A 26 1.28 -13.57 9.50
C LEU A 26 0.76 -14.61 8.51
N ASN A 27 -0.56 -14.79 8.40
CA ASN A 27 -1.16 -15.71 7.42
C ASN A 27 -0.78 -15.37 5.96
N ILE A 28 -0.42 -14.10 5.68
CA ILE A 28 0.08 -13.70 4.36
C ILE A 28 1.35 -14.47 3.93
N LEU A 29 2.08 -15.06 4.89
CA LEU A 29 3.28 -15.87 4.66
C LEU A 29 2.96 -17.35 4.42
N ASP A 30 1.71 -17.78 4.50
CA ASP A 30 1.30 -19.13 4.18
C ASP A 30 1.36 -19.37 2.66
N ASP A 31 1.94 -20.49 2.24
CA ASP A 31 2.06 -20.86 0.82
C ASP A 31 0.71 -20.97 0.09
N ASN A 32 -0.37 -21.21 0.84
CA ASN A 32 -1.74 -21.28 0.33
C ASN A 32 -2.48 -19.94 0.37
N TYR A 33 -1.83 -18.85 0.83
CA TYR A 33 -2.48 -17.55 0.92
C TYR A 33 -2.92 -17.06 -0.45
N LYS A 34 -4.17 -16.64 -0.54
CA LYS A 34 -4.74 -16.09 -1.80
C LYS A 34 -5.08 -14.62 -1.62
N PHE A 35 -4.50 -13.80 -2.46
CA PHE A 35 -4.90 -12.40 -2.57
C PHE A 35 -6.35 -12.31 -3.09
N ASN A 36 -7.07 -11.28 -2.69
CA ASN A 36 -8.42 -10.97 -3.17
C ASN A 36 -8.43 -10.31 -4.56
N PHE A 37 -7.31 -10.27 -5.24
CA PHE A 37 -7.16 -9.77 -6.61
C PHE A 37 -6.19 -10.65 -7.39
N SER A 38 -6.26 -10.56 -8.71
CA SER A 38 -5.32 -11.23 -9.62
C SER A 38 -4.52 -10.22 -10.45
N THR A 39 -3.42 -10.66 -11.05
CA THR A 39 -2.65 -9.82 -11.96
C THR A 39 -3.49 -9.36 -13.17
N LYS A 40 -4.50 -10.14 -13.58
CA LYS A 40 -5.44 -9.77 -14.65
C LYS A 40 -6.23 -8.51 -14.30
N ASP A 41 -6.61 -8.34 -13.03
CA ASP A 41 -7.34 -7.15 -12.56
C ASP A 41 -6.51 -5.87 -12.68
N LEU A 42 -5.19 -6.00 -12.67
CA LEU A 42 -4.24 -4.89 -12.75
C LEU A 42 -3.90 -4.48 -14.20
N ILE A 43 -4.20 -5.32 -15.20
CA ILE A 43 -3.88 -5.05 -16.62
C ILE A 43 -4.49 -3.73 -17.08
N LYS A 44 -5.71 -3.42 -16.67
CA LYS A 44 -6.40 -2.16 -16.99
C LYS A 44 -5.66 -0.90 -16.60
N PHE A 45 -4.73 -1.01 -15.62
CA PHE A 45 -3.92 0.10 -15.13
C PHE A 45 -2.53 0.19 -15.78
N LYS A 46 -2.19 -0.75 -16.68
CA LYS A 46 -0.85 -0.83 -17.29
C LYS A 46 -0.44 0.45 -18.01
N ASN A 47 -1.38 1.14 -18.62
CA ASN A 47 -1.12 2.31 -19.48
C ASN A 47 -0.83 3.60 -18.71
N TYR A 48 -1.09 3.65 -17.39
CA TYR A 48 -0.74 4.82 -16.59
C TYR A 48 0.78 4.91 -16.43
N LYS A 49 1.35 6.04 -16.88
CA LYS A 49 2.80 6.30 -16.81
C LYS A 49 3.19 6.96 -15.48
N LYS A 50 2.23 7.59 -14.80
CA LYS A 50 2.41 8.24 -13.50
C LYS A 50 1.52 7.58 -12.46
N ILE A 51 2.07 7.37 -11.28
CA ILE A 51 1.38 6.75 -10.16
C ILE A 51 1.62 7.64 -8.93
N VAL A 52 0.57 7.92 -8.18
CA VAL A 52 0.66 8.58 -6.87
C VAL A 52 0.20 7.58 -5.82
N ILE A 53 1.05 7.29 -4.86
CA ILE A 53 0.75 6.42 -3.72
C ILE A 53 0.53 7.32 -2.51
N ILE A 54 -0.63 7.18 -1.87
CA ILE A 54 -1.06 7.97 -0.72
C ILE A 54 -1.26 7.01 0.44
N GLY A 55 -0.54 7.21 1.53
CA GLY A 55 -0.64 6.37 2.72
C GLY A 55 0.30 6.86 3.81
N MET A 56 0.13 6.34 5.03
CA MET A 56 0.93 6.73 6.19
C MET A 56 1.65 5.54 6.80
N GLY A 57 2.87 5.75 7.28
CA GLY A 57 3.65 4.75 8.01
C GLY A 57 3.71 3.42 7.26
N GLY A 58 3.32 2.32 7.91
CA GLY A 58 3.34 0.98 7.31
C GLY A 58 2.54 0.82 6.02
N SER A 59 1.57 1.69 5.76
CA SER A 59 0.79 1.66 4.51
C SER A 59 1.57 2.14 3.28
N ILE A 60 2.71 2.80 3.45
CA ILE A 60 3.47 3.34 2.32
C ILE A 60 4.93 2.88 2.29
N LEU A 61 5.56 2.68 3.45
CA LEU A 61 6.98 2.35 3.56
C LEU A 61 7.38 1.10 2.76
N GLY A 62 6.54 0.06 2.76
CA GLY A 62 6.78 -1.15 1.96
C GLY A 62 6.81 -0.86 0.46
N SER A 63 5.90 -0.01 -0.01
CA SER A 63 5.85 0.42 -1.43
C SER A 63 7.08 1.23 -1.81
N GLU A 64 7.55 2.10 -0.93
CA GLU A 64 8.78 2.88 -1.12
C GLU A 64 10.00 1.98 -1.19
N ALA A 65 10.14 1.04 -0.24
CA ALA A 65 11.26 0.09 -0.22
C ALA A 65 11.34 -0.71 -1.52
N ILE A 66 10.22 -1.26 -1.99
CA ILE A 66 10.13 -1.99 -3.26
C ILE A 66 10.49 -1.07 -4.44
N TYR A 67 9.96 0.15 -4.47
CA TYR A 67 10.27 1.10 -5.52
C TYR A 67 11.75 1.43 -5.58
N PHE A 68 12.38 1.76 -4.45
CA PHE A 68 13.80 2.12 -4.43
C PHE A 68 14.70 0.94 -4.79
N PHE A 69 14.34 -0.27 -4.37
CA PHE A 69 15.08 -1.48 -4.74
C PHE A 69 15.03 -1.73 -6.26
N PHE A 70 13.86 -1.57 -6.89
CA PHE A 70 13.68 -1.82 -8.32
C PHE A 70 13.75 -0.55 -9.20
N LYS A 71 14.15 0.58 -8.66
CA LYS A 71 14.08 1.90 -9.33
C LYS A 71 14.68 1.90 -10.73
N LYS A 72 15.80 1.20 -10.92
CA LYS A 72 16.48 1.11 -12.23
C LYS A 72 15.63 0.42 -13.30
N ASN A 73 14.72 -0.46 -12.91
CA ASN A 73 13.88 -1.26 -13.80
C ASN A 73 12.48 -0.65 -13.98
N ILE A 74 12.07 0.29 -13.12
CA ILE A 74 10.74 0.90 -13.16
C ILE A 74 10.76 2.11 -14.09
N LYS A 75 10.04 2.00 -15.21
CA LYS A 75 9.89 3.08 -16.20
C LYS A 75 8.78 4.09 -15.85
N LYS A 76 7.95 3.79 -14.86
CA LYS A 76 6.84 4.66 -14.43
C LYS A 76 7.35 5.69 -13.42
N LYS A 77 6.82 6.90 -13.49
CA LYS A 77 7.11 7.93 -12.48
C LYS A 77 6.18 7.74 -11.29
N ILE A 78 6.74 7.46 -10.13
CA ILE A 78 6.00 7.22 -8.90
C ILE A 78 6.24 8.37 -7.94
N TYR A 79 5.18 8.87 -7.34
CA TYR A 79 5.19 9.87 -6.28
C TYR A 79 4.60 9.25 -5.03
N PHE A 80 5.23 9.50 -3.90
CA PHE A 80 4.77 9.05 -2.60
C PHE A 80 4.29 10.24 -1.79
N LEU A 81 3.11 10.15 -1.22
CA LEU A 81 2.54 11.16 -0.34
C LEU A 81 2.27 10.51 1.03
N ASP A 82 3.26 10.63 1.89
CA ASP A 82 3.42 9.93 3.17
C ASP A 82 3.20 10.84 4.39
N ASN A 83 2.94 12.12 4.16
CA ASN A 83 2.65 13.12 5.20
C ASN A 83 1.83 14.27 4.62
N LEU A 84 1.39 15.19 5.49
CA LEU A 84 0.77 16.45 5.10
C LEU A 84 1.86 17.50 4.83
N ASP A 85 2.34 17.54 3.59
CA ASP A 85 3.36 18.48 3.14
C ASP A 85 2.83 19.27 1.94
N GLU A 86 2.58 20.55 2.16
CA GLU A 86 2.06 21.45 1.14
C GLU A 86 2.98 21.56 -0.08
N LYS A 87 4.30 21.63 0.13
CA LYS A 87 5.28 21.73 -0.95
C LYS A 87 5.22 20.49 -1.84
N LYS A 88 5.18 19.31 -1.23
CA LYS A 88 5.09 18.02 -1.90
C LYS A 88 3.77 17.86 -2.65
N ILE A 89 2.66 18.26 -2.03
CA ILE A 89 1.34 18.27 -2.67
C ILE A 89 1.32 19.19 -3.90
N ASN A 90 1.86 20.40 -3.78
CA ASN A 90 1.93 21.36 -4.87
C ASN A 90 2.87 20.92 -5.99
N GLU A 91 3.98 20.26 -5.66
CA GLU A 91 4.87 19.62 -6.63
C GLU A 91 4.14 18.52 -7.41
N ILE A 92 3.44 17.63 -6.72
CA ILE A 92 2.65 16.57 -7.34
C ILE A 92 1.60 17.18 -8.28
N LYS A 93 0.82 18.16 -7.82
CA LYS A 93 -0.22 18.84 -8.63
C LYS A 93 0.34 19.43 -9.93
N ARG A 94 1.51 20.05 -9.89
CA ARG A 94 2.17 20.61 -11.08
C ARG A 94 2.64 19.54 -12.05
N ASN A 95 3.02 18.38 -11.54
CA ASN A 95 3.65 17.32 -12.32
C ASN A 95 2.67 16.30 -12.90
N ILE A 96 1.40 16.29 -12.48
CA ILE A 96 0.43 15.28 -12.90
C ILE A 96 -0.75 15.91 -13.67
N LYS A 97 -1.41 15.05 -14.47
CA LYS A 97 -2.78 15.28 -14.96
C LYS A 97 -3.66 14.21 -14.33
N ILE A 98 -4.67 14.59 -13.55
CA ILE A 98 -5.48 13.68 -12.73
C ILE A 98 -6.01 12.50 -13.54
N ASN A 99 -6.59 12.74 -14.70
CA ASN A 99 -7.18 11.72 -15.58
C ASN A 99 -6.14 10.79 -16.26
N LYS A 100 -4.85 11.14 -16.23
CA LYS A 100 -3.73 10.35 -16.80
C LYS A 100 -2.80 9.76 -15.73
N THR A 101 -3.19 9.84 -14.47
CA THR A 101 -2.42 9.39 -13.31
C THR A 101 -3.22 8.35 -12.54
N LEU A 102 -2.59 7.26 -12.16
CA LEU A 102 -3.16 6.25 -11.28
C LEU A 102 -2.90 6.67 -9.83
N PHE A 103 -3.92 6.57 -8.99
CA PHE A 103 -3.83 6.84 -7.56
C PHE A 103 -4.04 5.54 -6.78
N LEU A 104 -3.09 5.21 -5.91
CA LEU A 104 -3.21 4.15 -4.91
C LEU A 104 -3.41 4.83 -3.55
N ILE A 105 -4.56 4.62 -2.94
CA ILE A 105 -4.88 5.14 -1.60
C ILE A 105 -4.85 3.95 -0.65
N ILE A 106 -3.93 3.97 0.30
CA ILE A 106 -3.68 2.83 1.19
C ILE A 106 -3.91 3.26 2.63
N SER A 107 -4.92 2.68 3.27
CA SER A 107 -5.21 2.91 4.68
C SER A 107 -5.89 1.70 5.28
N LYS A 108 -5.22 0.98 6.19
CA LYS A 108 -5.78 -0.22 6.83
C LYS A 108 -7.14 0.07 7.46
N SER A 109 -7.24 1.09 8.30
CA SER A 109 -8.48 1.47 8.99
C SER A 109 -9.50 2.21 8.13
N GLY A 110 -9.06 2.77 7.00
CA GLY A 110 -9.86 3.70 6.19
C GLY A 110 -10.07 5.10 6.82
N ASN A 111 -9.60 5.32 8.06
CA ASN A 111 -9.87 6.52 8.86
C ASN A 111 -8.60 7.36 9.14
N THR A 112 -7.46 7.05 8.51
CA THR A 112 -6.23 7.82 8.70
C THR A 112 -6.43 9.22 8.15
N LEU A 113 -6.46 10.21 9.06
CA LEU A 113 -6.82 11.60 8.75
C LEU A 113 -5.95 12.20 7.66
N GLU A 114 -4.64 11.99 7.72
CA GLU A 114 -3.68 12.50 6.76
C GLU A 114 -3.88 11.89 5.36
N THR A 115 -4.20 10.59 5.29
CA THR A 115 -4.51 9.93 4.01
C THR A 115 -5.77 10.51 3.39
N ILE A 116 -6.80 10.75 4.21
CA ILE A 116 -8.05 11.37 3.77
C ILE A 116 -7.79 12.81 3.32
N ALA A 117 -7.10 13.62 4.14
CA ALA A 117 -6.77 15.00 3.83
C ALA A 117 -5.98 15.13 2.52
N ASN A 118 -4.94 14.32 2.33
CA ASN A 118 -4.14 14.29 1.10
C ASN A 118 -4.99 13.96 -0.13
N THR A 119 -5.92 13.04 0.01
CA THR A 119 -6.85 12.64 -1.06
C THR A 119 -7.76 13.80 -1.46
N PHE A 120 -8.30 14.54 -0.49
CA PHE A 120 -9.11 15.74 -0.73
C PHE A 120 -8.29 16.89 -1.31
N LEU A 121 -7.11 17.15 -0.75
CA LEU A 121 -6.22 18.22 -1.21
C LEU A 121 -5.79 18.01 -2.68
N LEU A 122 -5.57 16.79 -3.11
CA LEU A 122 -5.29 16.48 -4.52
C LEU A 122 -6.53 16.57 -5.43
N LYS A 123 -7.75 16.70 -4.88
CA LYS A 123 -9.02 16.81 -5.61
C LYS A 123 -9.25 15.63 -6.58
N ILE A 124 -8.84 14.43 -6.18
CA ILE A 124 -8.86 13.23 -7.04
C ILE A 124 -10.19 12.47 -6.98
N LEU A 125 -10.97 12.66 -5.92
CA LEU A 125 -12.26 11.99 -5.75
C LEU A 125 -13.30 12.58 -6.71
N LYS A 126 -13.58 11.85 -7.78
CA LYS A 126 -14.63 12.19 -8.74
C LYS A 126 -15.60 11.01 -8.84
N LYS A 127 -16.88 11.33 -9.09
CA LYS A 127 -17.88 10.30 -9.39
C LYS A 127 -17.38 9.46 -10.60
N ASN A 128 -17.38 8.14 -10.44
CA ASN A 128 -16.92 7.19 -11.47
C ASN A 128 -15.44 7.28 -11.85
N ALA A 129 -14.56 7.69 -10.94
CA ALA A 129 -13.12 7.69 -11.20
C ALA A 129 -12.61 6.24 -11.43
N LYS A 130 -12.05 5.98 -12.63
CA LYS A 130 -11.51 4.66 -13.03
C LYS A 130 -10.02 4.50 -12.77
N ASN A 131 -9.38 5.52 -12.23
CA ASN A 131 -7.94 5.62 -12.01
C ASN A 131 -7.57 5.69 -10.52
N ILE A 132 -8.43 5.17 -9.67
CA ILE A 132 -8.21 5.05 -8.22
C ILE A 132 -8.27 3.58 -7.83
N ILE A 133 -7.29 3.14 -7.06
CA ILE A 133 -7.29 1.87 -6.33
C ILE A 133 -7.28 2.20 -4.84
N LEU A 134 -8.28 1.75 -4.12
CA LEU A 134 -8.36 1.85 -2.67
C LEU A 134 -7.96 0.50 -2.06
N ILE A 135 -7.02 0.53 -1.13
CA ILE A 135 -6.57 -0.62 -0.36
C ILE A 135 -6.87 -0.35 1.11
N SER A 136 -7.81 -1.09 1.66
CA SER A 136 -8.21 -0.98 3.07
C SER A 136 -8.67 -2.34 3.59
N GLU A 137 -8.74 -2.46 4.90
CA GLU A 137 -9.33 -3.62 5.56
C GLU A 137 -10.85 -3.66 5.27
N LYS A 138 -11.38 -4.83 4.98
CA LYS A 138 -12.82 -5.02 4.86
C LYS A 138 -13.41 -4.91 6.26
N LYS A 139 -14.25 -3.91 6.51
CA LYS A 139 -15.09 -3.89 7.71
C LYS A 139 -16.26 -4.85 7.45
N ASN A 140 -16.37 -5.85 8.33
CA ASN A 140 -17.57 -6.72 8.39
C ASN A 140 -18.75 -5.93 8.93
#